data_1f8cc55f6f625846038c1b0c6585b474
#
_entry.id   1f8cc55f6f625846038c1b0c6585b474
#
_cell.length_a   1.000
_cell.length_b   1.000
_cell.length_c   1.000
_cell.angle_alpha   90.00
_cell.angle_beta   90.00
_cell.angle_gamma   90.00
#
_symmetry.space_group_name_H-M   'P 1'
#
loop_
_entity.id
_entity.type
_entity.pdbx_description
1 polymer ?
#
loop_
_entity_poly.entity_id
_entity_poly.type
_entity_poly.pdbx_seq_one_letter_code
_entity_poly.pdbx_strand_id
1 'polypeptide(L)'
;AHLAPFVDISRQKLRKNVIAERTECGEALDEDIINRVTERRLREEVKSGIQTIQYQLITLMTCNGQAPFVTVFMYLDEVPEGRTRDDLAMIIEEVMLQRMQGVKNEKGVWITPAFPKLIYVLDEDNITEGSKYWHLTELAAKCTAKRMVPDYISAKIMKELKKGEVYPCMGCRSFLTVEDSQMLPNGRHKFYGRFNQGVVTINLVDVACSSEGDMDRFWQILDERLELCHRALRCRHERLLGTISDVAPILWQNGALARLKKGETIDKLLYNGYSTISLGY
;
A
#
# COMPACT_ATOMS: atom_id res chain seq x y z
N ALA A 1 1.93 3.76 -7.98
CA ALA A 1 1.75 3.83 -9.44
C ALA A 1 0.44 4.53 -9.85
N HIS A 2 -0.67 4.27 -9.19
CA HIS A 2 -1.99 4.83 -9.59
C HIS A 2 -2.06 6.36 -9.61
N LEU A 3 -1.23 7.05 -8.84
CA LEU A 3 -1.19 8.52 -8.80
C LEU A 3 -0.27 9.13 -9.88
N ALA A 4 0.74 8.40 -10.33
CA ALA A 4 1.75 8.94 -11.24
C ALA A 4 1.20 9.50 -12.56
N PRO A 5 0.21 8.87 -13.23
CA PRO A 5 -0.37 9.43 -14.45
C PRO A 5 -1.09 10.77 -14.25
N PHE A 6 -1.60 11.04 -13.05
CA PHE A 6 -2.27 12.30 -12.74
C PHE A 6 -1.31 13.47 -12.54
N VAL A 7 -0.03 13.19 -12.28
CA VAL A 7 1.01 14.22 -12.15
C VAL A 7 1.17 14.98 -13.47
N ASP A 8 1.12 14.29 -14.61
CA ASP A 8 1.19 14.94 -15.91
C ASP A 8 -0.03 15.84 -16.22
N ILE A 9 -1.21 15.44 -15.75
CA ILE A 9 -2.42 16.26 -15.86
C ILE A 9 -2.27 17.55 -15.04
N SER A 10 -1.79 17.44 -13.80
CA SER A 10 -1.49 18.61 -12.95
C SER A 10 -0.43 19.50 -13.60
N ARG A 11 0.63 18.91 -14.14
CA ARG A 11 1.68 19.66 -14.86
C ARG A 11 1.14 20.47 -16.03
N GLN A 12 0.31 19.86 -16.86
CA GLN A 12 -0.30 20.56 -18.03
C GLN A 12 -1.20 21.71 -17.56
N LYS A 13 -1.99 21.52 -16.50
CA LYS A 13 -2.81 22.56 -15.89
C LYS A 13 -1.96 23.70 -15.36
N LEU A 14 -0.93 23.40 -14.57
CA LEU A 14 -0.03 24.40 -14.01
C LEU A 14 0.71 25.18 -15.09
N ARG A 15 1.16 24.50 -16.14
CA ARG A 15 1.80 25.15 -17.29
C ARG A 15 0.88 26.16 -17.96
N LYS A 16 -0.40 25.80 -18.20
CA LYS A 16 -1.39 26.72 -18.75
C LYS A 16 -1.58 27.95 -17.85
N ASN A 17 -1.65 27.74 -16.53
CA ASN A 17 -1.79 28.83 -15.58
C ASN A 17 -0.57 29.78 -15.61
N VAL A 18 0.65 29.22 -15.65
CA VAL A 18 1.88 30.02 -15.74
C VAL A 18 1.92 30.87 -17.02
N ILE A 19 1.52 30.29 -18.14
CA ILE A 19 1.46 31.03 -19.42
C ILE A 19 0.41 32.15 -19.34
N ALA A 20 -0.77 31.89 -18.82
CA ALA A 20 -1.83 32.90 -18.66
C ALA A 20 -1.38 34.07 -17.77
N GLU A 21 -0.84 33.77 -16.60
CA GLU A 21 -0.32 34.78 -15.65
C GLU A 21 0.75 35.69 -16.30
N ARG A 22 1.72 35.07 -17.01
CA ARG A 22 2.77 35.85 -17.69
C ARG A 22 2.22 36.70 -18.81
N THR A 23 1.24 36.19 -19.56
CA THR A 23 0.56 36.96 -20.62
C THR A 23 -0.19 38.15 -20.03
N GLU A 24 -0.92 37.98 -18.95
CA GLU A 24 -1.63 39.05 -18.26
C GLU A 24 -0.68 40.11 -17.69
N CYS A 25 0.51 39.72 -17.23
CA CYS A 25 1.53 40.61 -16.73
C CYS A 25 2.35 41.29 -17.86
N GLY A 26 2.12 40.92 -19.12
CA GLY A 26 2.92 41.45 -20.26
C GLY A 26 4.35 40.93 -20.29
N GLU A 27 4.65 39.82 -19.63
CA GLU A 27 5.99 39.23 -19.57
C GLU A 27 6.27 38.34 -20.79
N ALA A 28 7.52 38.23 -21.17
CA ALA A 28 7.94 37.35 -22.27
C ALA A 28 7.65 35.88 -21.94
N LEU A 29 7.17 35.12 -22.92
CA LEU A 29 6.92 33.67 -22.83
C LEU A 29 8.24 32.92 -23.11
N ASP A 30 9.11 32.89 -22.10
CA ASP A 30 10.35 32.12 -22.11
C ASP A 30 10.05 30.67 -21.66
N GLU A 31 10.32 29.70 -22.52
CA GLU A 31 10.03 28.28 -22.29
C GLU A 31 10.80 27.72 -21.09
N ASP A 32 12.05 28.10 -20.87
CA ASP A 32 12.85 27.61 -19.75
C ASP A 32 12.30 28.13 -18.42
N ILE A 33 11.87 29.39 -18.40
CA ILE A 33 11.24 29.98 -17.23
C ILE A 33 9.89 29.31 -16.96
N ILE A 34 9.05 29.15 -17.99
CA ILE A 34 7.74 28.49 -17.88
C ILE A 34 7.91 27.07 -17.32
N ASN A 35 8.82 26.28 -17.87
CA ASN A 35 9.07 24.91 -17.43
C ASN A 35 9.57 24.88 -15.99
N ARG A 36 10.55 25.70 -15.61
CA ARG A 36 11.10 25.75 -14.25
C ARG A 36 10.05 26.16 -13.23
N VAL A 37 9.21 27.16 -13.53
CA VAL A 37 8.13 27.58 -12.63
C VAL A 37 7.05 26.51 -12.53
N THR A 38 6.71 25.86 -13.62
CA THR A 38 5.74 24.76 -13.68
C THR A 38 6.21 23.59 -12.79
N GLU A 39 7.45 23.10 -12.95
CA GLU A 39 7.97 21.98 -12.17
C GLU A 39 8.10 22.32 -10.67
N ARG A 40 8.47 23.56 -10.32
CA ARG A 40 8.47 24.00 -8.92
C ARG A 40 7.07 23.96 -8.32
N ARG A 41 6.06 24.50 -9.01
CA ARG A 41 4.66 24.50 -8.53
C ARG A 41 4.11 23.06 -8.46
N LEU A 42 4.50 22.21 -9.39
CA LEU A 42 4.12 20.81 -9.39
C LEU A 42 4.64 20.08 -8.14
N ARG A 43 5.91 20.28 -7.78
CA ARG A 43 6.46 19.72 -6.54
C ARG A 43 5.72 20.23 -5.30
N GLU A 44 5.35 21.50 -5.26
CA GLU A 44 4.54 22.08 -4.19
C GLU A 44 3.13 21.45 -4.12
N GLU A 45 2.49 21.19 -5.27
CA GLU A 45 1.19 20.53 -5.35
C GLU A 45 1.28 19.07 -4.88
N VAL A 46 2.30 18.31 -5.33
CA VAL A 46 2.54 16.92 -4.88
C VAL A 46 2.78 16.89 -3.36
N LYS A 47 3.62 17.78 -2.85
CA LYS A 47 3.87 17.92 -1.41
C LYS A 47 2.60 18.16 -0.62
N SER A 48 1.76 19.11 -1.04
CA SER A 48 0.49 19.42 -0.39
C SER A 48 -0.49 18.25 -0.47
N GLY A 49 -0.53 17.54 -1.60
CA GLY A 49 -1.33 16.35 -1.78
C GLY A 49 -0.93 15.22 -0.82
N ILE A 50 0.35 14.95 -0.67
CA ILE A 50 0.85 13.93 0.27
C ILE A 50 0.58 14.33 1.72
N GLN A 51 0.75 15.59 2.09
CA GLN A 51 0.36 16.09 3.42
C GLN A 51 -1.14 15.91 3.67
N THR A 52 -1.98 16.21 2.68
CA THR A 52 -3.42 16.00 2.77
C THR A 52 -3.76 14.53 3.01
N ILE A 53 -3.14 13.61 2.28
CA ILE A 53 -3.33 12.15 2.48
C ILE A 53 -2.96 11.76 3.91
N GLN A 54 -1.80 12.19 4.41
CA GLN A 54 -1.38 11.87 5.77
C GLN A 54 -2.33 12.44 6.83
N TYR A 55 -2.76 13.69 6.66
CA TYR A 55 -3.71 14.33 7.56
C TYR A 55 -5.04 13.58 7.59
N GLN A 56 -5.59 13.25 6.44
CA GLN A 56 -6.85 12.50 6.34
C GLN A 56 -6.75 11.13 7.02
N LEU A 57 -5.66 10.41 6.82
CA LEU A 57 -5.47 9.09 7.45
C LEU A 57 -5.34 9.15 8.99
N ILE A 58 -4.88 10.27 9.54
CA ILE A 58 -4.82 10.46 11.00
C ILE A 58 -6.17 10.85 11.58
N THR A 59 -6.93 11.66 10.85
CA THR A 59 -8.18 12.24 11.34
C THR A 59 -9.40 11.37 11.07
N LEU A 60 -9.31 10.45 10.09
CA LEU A 60 -10.38 9.50 9.81
C LEU A 60 -10.33 8.32 10.78
N MET A 61 -11.51 7.92 11.21
CA MET A 61 -11.73 6.70 11.99
C MET A 61 -12.77 5.83 11.30
N THR A 62 -12.59 4.52 11.41
CA THR A 62 -13.61 3.56 10.97
C THR A 62 -14.80 3.59 11.94
N CYS A 63 -15.95 3.03 11.53
CA CYS A 63 -17.17 3.01 12.36
C CYS A 63 -16.96 2.33 13.73
N ASN A 64 -15.98 1.45 13.85
CA ASN A 64 -15.61 0.78 15.12
C ASN A 64 -14.45 1.47 15.86
N GLY A 65 -14.11 2.70 15.52
CA GLY A 65 -13.12 3.51 16.23
C GLY A 65 -11.66 3.17 15.94
N GLN A 66 -11.37 2.45 14.85
CA GLN A 66 -9.99 2.13 14.44
C GLN A 66 -9.47 3.12 13.39
N ALA A 67 -8.18 3.38 13.41
CA ALA A 67 -7.51 4.11 12.33
C ALA A 67 -7.56 3.30 11.01
N PRO A 68 -7.69 3.95 9.85
CA PRO A 68 -7.63 3.27 8.55
C PRO A 68 -6.31 2.53 8.36
N PHE A 69 -6.38 1.23 8.10
CA PHE A 69 -5.20 0.38 7.88
C PHE A 69 -4.81 0.43 6.41
N VAL A 70 -4.06 1.46 6.03
CA VAL A 70 -3.66 1.74 4.65
C VAL A 70 -2.17 1.47 4.46
N THR A 71 -1.82 0.86 3.32
CA THR A 71 -0.44 0.63 2.90
C THR A 71 -0.15 1.40 1.61
N VAL A 72 0.97 2.09 1.56
CA VAL A 72 1.55 2.66 0.34
C VAL A 72 2.71 1.77 -0.09
N PHE A 73 2.56 1.16 -1.26
CA PHE A 73 3.55 0.30 -1.88
C PHE A 73 4.34 1.12 -2.90
N MET A 74 5.62 1.34 -2.61
CA MET A 74 6.51 2.22 -3.37
C MET A 74 7.41 1.36 -4.25
N TYR A 75 6.94 1.08 -5.48
CA TYR A 75 7.61 0.26 -6.46
C TYR A 75 7.68 0.98 -7.81
N LEU A 76 8.88 1.25 -8.28
CA LEU A 76 9.11 2.04 -9.50
C LEU A 76 8.70 1.29 -10.77
N ASP A 77 8.98 -0.01 -10.83
CA ASP A 77 8.70 -0.84 -12.00
C ASP A 77 7.19 -1.17 -12.20
N GLU A 78 6.30 -0.61 -11.36
CA GLU A 78 4.84 -0.64 -11.62
C GLU A 78 4.44 0.20 -12.84
N VAL A 79 5.32 1.09 -13.29
CA VAL A 79 5.12 1.92 -14.50
C VAL A 79 6.31 1.77 -15.44
N PRO A 80 6.09 1.87 -16.77
CA PRO A 80 7.17 1.80 -17.73
C PRO A 80 8.19 2.92 -17.53
N GLU A 81 9.40 2.71 -18.00
CA GLU A 81 10.43 3.75 -18.01
C GLU A 81 9.97 5.01 -18.74
N GLY A 82 10.51 6.14 -18.31
CA GLY A 82 10.22 7.45 -18.84
C GLY A 82 9.62 8.39 -17.81
N ARG A 83 8.99 9.45 -18.28
CA ARG A 83 8.49 10.55 -17.44
C ARG A 83 7.54 10.10 -16.32
N THR A 84 6.66 9.13 -16.59
CA THR A 84 5.73 8.62 -15.58
C THR A 84 6.47 7.93 -14.43
N ARG A 85 7.59 7.23 -14.70
CA ARG A 85 8.44 6.65 -13.66
C ARG A 85 9.18 7.73 -12.87
N ASP A 86 9.65 8.78 -13.52
CA ASP A 86 10.26 9.92 -12.84
C ASP A 86 9.23 10.67 -11.96
N ASP A 87 8.00 10.80 -12.42
CA ASP A 87 6.88 11.36 -11.63
C ASP A 87 6.52 10.45 -10.44
N LEU A 88 6.56 9.13 -10.61
CA LEU A 88 6.39 8.18 -9.51
C LEU A 88 7.54 8.30 -8.50
N ALA A 89 8.78 8.43 -8.97
CA ALA A 89 9.94 8.66 -8.12
C ALA A 89 9.78 9.94 -7.28
N MET A 90 9.30 11.03 -7.86
CA MET A 90 9.01 12.28 -7.16
C MET A 90 7.93 12.09 -6.09
N ILE A 91 6.87 11.32 -6.37
CA ILE A 91 5.84 10.99 -5.37
C ILE A 91 6.45 10.19 -4.21
N ILE A 92 7.27 9.17 -4.51
CA ILE A 92 7.94 8.34 -3.50
C ILE A 92 8.87 9.17 -2.63
N GLU A 93 9.67 10.06 -3.25
CA GLU A 93 10.53 11.01 -2.55
C GLU A 93 9.70 11.84 -1.55
N GLU A 94 8.60 12.43 -2.02
CA GLU A 94 7.78 13.31 -1.20
C GLU A 94 7.05 12.54 -0.08
N VAL A 95 6.59 11.30 -0.33
CA VAL A 95 6.01 10.43 0.71
C VAL A 95 6.98 10.23 1.86
N MET A 96 8.27 9.97 1.58
CA MET A 96 9.29 9.78 2.61
C MET A 96 9.63 11.08 3.32
N LEU A 97 9.75 12.20 2.60
CA LEU A 97 10.00 13.52 3.19
C LEU A 97 8.88 13.93 4.14
N GLN A 98 7.63 13.79 3.72
CA GLN A 98 6.47 14.12 4.53
C GLN A 98 6.31 13.16 5.74
N ARG A 99 6.71 11.90 5.62
CA ARG A 99 6.76 10.96 6.74
C ARG A 99 7.81 11.42 7.78
N MET A 100 8.96 11.87 7.35
CA MET A 100 9.98 12.40 8.26
C MET A 100 9.54 13.67 8.95
N GLN A 101 8.79 14.55 8.28
CA GLN A 101 8.24 15.77 8.83
C GLN A 101 7.11 15.49 9.83
N GLY A 102 6.17 14.64 9.48
CA GLY A 102 4.96 14.36 10.25
C GLY A 102 3.81 15.32 9.90
N VAL A 103 2.81 15.36 10.79
CA VAL A 103 1.64 16.23 10.67
C VAL A 103 1.53 17.11 11.91
N LYS A 104 1.20 18.38 11.72
CA LYS A 104 1.02 19.34 12.81
C LYS A 104 -0.35 19.17 13.46
N ASN A 105 -0.39 18.99 14.79
CA ASN A 105 -1.64 18.96 15.53
C ASN A 105 -2.18 20.38 15.83
N GLU A 106 -3.34 20.47 16.46
CA GLU A 106 -3.99 21.74 16.82
C GLU A 106 -3.12 22.63 17.73
N LYS A 107 -2.23 22.03 18.52
CA LYS A 107 -1.28 22.74 19.38
C LYS A 107 0.02 23.14 18.66
N GLY A 108 0.08 22.94 17.36
CA GLY A 108 1.26 23.24 16.56
C GLY A 108 2.43 22.26 16.70
N VAL A 109 2.25 21.14 17.38
CA VAL A 109 3.27 20.08 17.57
C VAL A 109 3.25 19.12 16.41
N TRP A 110 4.43 18.79 15.88
CA TRP A 110 4.59 17.78 14.85
C TRP A 110 4.48 16.37 15.43
N ILE A 111 3.54 15.59 14.92
CA ILE A 111 3.34 14.19 15.27
C ILE A 111 3.66 13.28 14.08
N THR A 112 4.18 12.09 14.37
CA THR A 112 4.44 11.09 13.33
C THR A 112 3.23 10.18 13.19
N PRO A 113 2.60 10.10 12.01
CA PRO A 113 1.48 9.21 11.78
C PRO A 113 1.91 7.74 11.81
N ALA A 114 1.08 6.87 12.38
CA ALA A 114 1.28 5.42 12.32
C ALA A 114 0.97 4.87 10.92
N PHE A 115 0.00 5.47 10.23
CA PHE A 115 -0.42 5.14 8.86
C PHE A 115 -0.22 6.32 7.90
N PRO A 116 -0.08 6.04 6.59
CA PRO A 116 -0.05 4.72 5.95
C PRO A 116 1.19 3.92 6.33
N LYS A 117 1.13 2.59 6.28
CA LYS A 117 2.33 1.75 6.27
C LYS A 117 3.07 2.02 4.97
N LEU A 118 4.39 2.24 5.06
CA LEU A 118 5.24 2.49 3.90
C LEU A 118 6.05 1.24 3.62
N ILE A 119 5.98 0.76 2.39
CA ILE A 119 6.77 -0.38 1.91
C ILE A 119 7.54 0.07 0.69
N TYR A 120 8.86 -0.04 0.74
CA TYR A 120 9.76 0.34 -0.33
C TYR A 120 10.38 -0.89 -0.97
N VAL A 121 10.24 -0.98 -2.30
CA VAL A 121 10.75 -2.12 -3.07
C VAL A 121 12.14 -1.79 -3.59
N LEU A 122 13.09 -2.65 -3.25
CA LEU A 122 14.45 -2.61 -3.77
C LEU A 122 14.51 -3.41 -5.07
N ASP A 123 14.92 -2.76 -6.15
CA ASP A 123 15.11 -3.35 -7.48
C ASP A 123 16.40 -2.81 -8.12
N GLU A 124 16.77 -3.28 -9.29
CA GLU A 124 18.03 -2.97 -9.97
C GLU A 124 18.27 -1.47 -10.19
N ASP A 125 17.19 -0.70 -10.42
CA ASP A 125 17.25 0.73 -10.71
C ASP A 125 17.44 1.62 -9.47
N ASN A 126 17.38 1.05 -8.26
CA ASN A 126 17.49 1.80 -7.01
C ASN A 126 18.38 1.16 -5.92
N ILE A 127 18.90 -0.06 -6.12
CA ILE A 127 19.65 -0.78 -5.07
C ILE A 127 21.14 -0.52 -5.11
N THR A 128 21.70 -0.11 -6.25
CA THR A 128 23.13 0.07 -6.45
C THR A 128 23.49 1.55 -6.45
N GLU A 129 24.56 1.92 -5.75
CA GLU A 129 25.11 3.28 -5.79
C GLU A 129 25.40 3.70 -7.23
N GLY A 130 24.92 4.91 -7.59
CA GLY A 130 25.03 5.43 -8.96
C GLY A 130 23.90 5.00 -9.90
N SER A 131 22.98 4.10 -9.49
CA SER A 131 21.76 3.84 -10.27
C SER A 131 20.84 5.07 -10.28
N LYS A 132 19.98 5.17 -11.29
CA LYS A 132 19.14 6.34 -11.55
C LYS A 132 18.35 6.82 -10.32
N TYR A 133 17.82 5.88 -9.53
CA TYR A 133 16.98 6.18 -8.38
C TYR A 133 17.64 5.82 -7.03
N TRP A 134 18.96 5.66 -7.00
CA TRP A 134 19.71 5.39 -5.76
C TRP A 134 19.41 6.42 -4.65
N HIS A 135 19.25 7.68 -5.00
CA HIS A 135 18.90 8.75 -4.07
C HIS A 135 17.62 8.46 -3.24
N LEU A 136 16.67 7.70 -3.80
CA LEU A 136 15.47 7.28 -3.07
C LEU A 136 15.80 6.24 -2.00
N THR A 137 16.73 5.35 -2.26
CA THR A 137 17.19 4.36 -1.27
C THR A 137 17.96 5.03 -0.13
N GLU A 138 18.82 6.01 -0.43
CA GLU A 138 19.45 6.83 0.61
C GLU A 138 18.42 7.58 1.46
N LEU A 139 17.41 8.15 0.81
CA LEU A 139 16.32 8.84 1.50
C LEU A 139 15.48 7.88 2.35
N ALA A 140 15.20 6.68 1.83
CA ALA A 140 14.51 5.63 2.57
C ALA A 140 15.28 5.23 3.82
N ALA A 141 16.61 5.05 3.72
CA ALA A 141 17.47 4.76 4.87
C ALA A 141 17.44 5.88 5.92
N LYS A 142 17.51 7.15 5.49
CA LYS A 142 17.36 8.33 6.38
C LYS A 142 15.98 8.37 7.05
N CYS A 143 14.93 8.03 6.32
CA CYS A 143 13.57 7.93 6.84
C CYS A 143 13.46 6.81 7.88
N THR A 144 14.05 5.64 7.61
CA THR A 144 14.07 4.52 8.54
C THR A 144 14.81 4.85 9.82
N ALA A 145 15.98 5.49 9.73
CA ALA A 145 16.74 5.92 10.90
C ALA A 145 15.96 6.90 11.79
N LYS A 146 15.10 7.73 11.19
CA LYS A 146 14.32 8.73 11.92
C LYS A 146 12.94 8.23 12.39
N ARG A 147 12.31 7.31 11.64
CA ARG A 147 10.88 6.96 11.80
C ARG A 147 10.61 5.45 11.83
N MET A 148 11.61 4.62 11.71
CA MET A 148 11.52 3.15 11.64
C MET A 148 10.64 2.64 10.48
N VAL A 149 10.51 3.44 9.43
CA VAL A 149 9.81 3.14 8.17
C VAL A 149 10.56 3.81 7.01
N PRO A 150 10.48 3.30 5.77
CA PRO A 150 9.64 2.21 5.28
C PRO A 150 10.17 0.82 5.65
N ASP A 151 9.30 -0.18 5.46
CA ASP A 151 9.70 -1.57 5.38
C ASP A 151 10.25 -1.86 3.97
N TYR A 152 11.20 -2.79 3.86
CA TYR A 152 11.86 -3.10 2.60
C TYR A 152 11.46 -4.46 2.05
N ILE A 153 11.28 -4.54 0.72
CA ILE A 153 11.03 -5.77 -0.02
C ILE A 153 12.03 -5.85 -1.17
N SER A 154 12.67 -7.00 -1.34
CA SER A 154 13.47 -7.29 -2.52
C SER A 154 12.59 -7.74 -3.68
N ALA A 155 12.59 -7.00 -4.78
CA ALA A 155 11.89 -7.37 -6.00
C ALA A 155 12.38 -8.72 -6.54
N LYS A 156 13.70 -8.95 -6.52
CA LYS A 156 14.31 -10.20 -6.96
C LYS A 156 13.76 -11.40 -6.20
N ILE A 157 13.84 -11.38 -4.87
CA ILE A 157 13.34 -12.49 -4.02
C ILE A 157 11.83 -12.66 -4.18
N MET A 158 11.09 -11.56 -4.31
CA MET A 158 9.66 -11.64 -4.51
C MET A 158 9.31 -12.28 -5.85
N LYS A 159 9.99 -11.92 -6.94
CA LYS A 159 9.81 -12.55 -8.27
C LYS A 159 10.11 -14.06 -8.21
N GLU A 160 11.16 -14.47 -7.49
CA GLU A 160 11.51 -15.89 -7.29
C GLU A 160 10.42 -16.67 -6.55
N LEU A 161 9.86 -16.08 -5.47
CA LEU A 161 8.89 -16.76 -4.60
C LEU A 161 7.42 -16.63 -5.05
N LYS A 162 7.12 -15.66 -5.91
CA LYS A 162 5.75 -15.27 -6.29
C LYS A 162 5.50 -15.33 -7.80
N LYS A 163 6.01 -16.37 -8.46
CA LYS A 163 5.75 -16.66 -9.87
C LYS A 163 6.11 -15.52 -10.82
N GLY A 164 7.22 -14.83 -10.55
CA GLY A 164 7.71 -13.70 -11.35
C GLY A 164 7.03 -12.36 -11.06
N GLU A 165 6.09 -12.30 -10.12
CA GLU A 165 5.32 -11.09 -9.86
C GLU A 165 5.78 -10.35 -8.60
N VAL A 166 5.69 -9.01 -8.66
CA VAL A 166 5.86 -8.12 -7.51
C VAL A 166 4.55 -7.39 -7.27
N TYR A 167 3.97 -7.57 -6.09
CA TYR A 167 2.67 -6.99 -5.74
C TYR A 167 2.61 -6.60 -4.26
N PRO A 168 1.70 -5.68 -3.87
CA PRO A 168 1.60 -5.23 -2.49
C PRO A 168 1.19 -6.35 -1.54
N CYS A 169 1.86 -6.40 -0.39
CA CYS A 169 1.41 -7.16 0.78
C CYS A 169 0.38 -6.35 1.58
N MET A 170 -0.27 -7.02 2.54
CA MET A 170 -1.01 -6.33 3.58
C MET A 170 -0.06 -5.57 4.51
N GLY A 171 -0.56 -4.61 5.26
CA GLY A 171 0.25 -3.79 6.17
C GLY A 171 1.05 -4.56 7.21
N CYS A 172 0.64 -5.78 7.57
CA CYS A 172 1.37 -6.73 8.42
C CYS A 172 2.37 -7.62 7.64
N ARG A 173 2.63 -7.33 6.36
CA ARG A 173 3.49 -8.06 5.43
C ARG A 173 3.01 -9.46 5.04
N SER A 174 1.77 -9.81 5.33
CA SER A 174 1.16 -11.02 4.80
C SER A 174 0.87 -10.85 3.31
N PHE A 175 1.28 -11.83 2.50
CA PHE A 175 1.00 -11.86 1.08
C PHE A 175 -0.16 -12.82 0.80
N LEU A 176 -1.15 -12.34 0.07
CA LEU A 176 -2.23 -13.18 -0.40
C LEU A 176 -1.70 -14.13 -1.49
N THR A 177 -2.03 -15.40 -1.39
CA THR A 177 -1.60 -16.41 -2.36
C THR A 177 -2.06 -16.04 -3.77
N VAL A 178 -1.18 -16.21 -4.76
CA VAL A 178 -1.51 -16.06 -6.19
C VAL A 178 -1.99 -17.40 -6.71
N GLU A 179 -3.18 -17.41 -7.30
CA GLU A 179 -3.84 -18.63 -7.82
C GLU A 179 -3.66 -18.73 -9.32
N ASP A 180 -3.29 -19.92 -9.81
CA ASP A 180 -3.07 -20.15 -11.23
C ASP A 180 -4.35 -20.06 -12.07
N SER A 181 -5.51 -20.30 -11.46
CA SER A 181 -6.82 -20.13 -12.10
C SER A 181 -7.20 -18.66 -12.35
N GLN A 182 -6.49 -17.72 -11.76
CA GLN A 182 -6.77 -16.28 -11.82
C GLN A 182 -5.80 -15.59 -12.78
N MET A 183 -5.97 -15.81 -14.08
CA MET A 183 -5.16 -15.19 -15.11
C MET A 183 -5.87 -13.97 -15.73
N LEU A 184 -5.12 -12.92 -16.00
CA LEU A 184 -5.56 -11.79 -16.80
C LEU A 184 -5.47 -12.13 -18.30
N PRO A 185 -6.21 -11.41 -19.17
CA PRO A 185 -6.15 -11.63 -20.63
C PRO A 185 -4.74 -11.53 -21.24
N ASN A 186 -3.83 -10.81 -20.58
CA ASN A 186 -2.43 -10.65 -20.98
C ASN A 186 -1.52 -11.78 -20.49
N GLY A 187 -2.06 -12.85 -19.92
CA GLY A 187 -1.29 -14.00 -19.43
C GLY A 187 -0.60 -13.78 -18.08
N ARG A 188 -0.82 -12.67 -17.40
CA ARG A 188 -0.30 -12.43 -16.04
C ARG A 188 -1.29 -12.88 -14.98
N HIS A 189 -0.78 -13.28 -13.81
CA HIS A 189 -1.63 -13.62 -12.68
C HIS A 189 -2.37 -12.39 -12.14
N LYS A 190 -3.59 -12.60 -11.66
CA LYS A 190 -4.36 -11.55 -11.00
C LYS A 190 -3.95 -11.47 -9.52
N PHE A 191 -3.36 -10.34 -9.12
CA PHE A 191 -2.92 -10.10 -7.74
C PHE A 191 -3.58 -8.88 -7.08
N TYR A 192 -4.60 -8.31 -7.70
CA TYR A 192 -5.40 -7.21 -7.15
C TYR A 192 -6.86 -7.62 -6.94
N GLY A 193 -7.62 -6.81 -6.21
CA GLY A 193 -9.03 -7.08 -5.93
C GLY A 193 -9.24 -8.33 -5.10
N ARG A 194 -8.33 -8.59 -4.14
CA ARG A 194 -8.34 -9.73 -3.22
C ARG A 194 -8.38 -9.22 -1.79
N PHE A 195 -8.81 -10.05 -0.86
CA PHE A 195 -8.94 -9.65 0.54
C PHE A 195 -8.65 -10.81 1.50
N ASN A 196 -8.48 -10.48 2.79
CA ASN A 196 -8.37 -11.46 3.86
C ASN A 196 -9.72 -11.55 4.59
N GLN A 197 -10.24 -12.76 4.74
CA GLN A 197 -11.51 -13.03 5.44
C GLN A 197 -11.39 -12.83 6.95
N GLY A 198 -10.20 -12.96 7.49
CA GLY A 198 -9.94 -12.77 8.90
C GLY A 198 -8.61 -13.37 9.36
N VAL A 199 -8.19 -12.93 10.54
CA VAL A 199 -6.99 -13.42 11.22
C VAL A 199 -7.40 -13.97 12.58
N VAL A 200 -6.80 -15.10 12.96
CA VAL A 200 -6.81 -15.62 14.33
C VAL A 200 -5.36 -15.73 14.77
N THR A 201 -5.06 -15.25 15.97
CA THR A 201 -3.68 -15.17 16.48
C THR A 201 -3.47 -16.14 17.62
N ILE A 202 -2.35 -16.87 17.58
CA ILE A 202 -1.88 -17.71 18.69
C ILE A 202 -0.95 -16.86 19.56
N ASN A 203 -1.16 -16.91 20.86
CA ASN A 203 -0.22 -16.36 21.83
C ASN A 203 0.86 -17.41 22.14
N LEU A 204 2.00 -17.33 21.44
CA LEU A 204 3.12 -18.26 21.65
C LEU A 204 3.76 -18.12 23.04
N VAL A 205 3.66 -16.95 23.67
CA VAL A 205 4.13 -16.75 25.05
C VAL A 205 3.27 -17.56 26.03
N ASP A 206 1.95 -17.58 25.83
CA ASP A 206 1.04 -18.41 26.63
C ASP A 206 1.34 -19.90 26.45
N VAL A 207 1.60 -20.35 25.22
CA VAL A 207 2.01 -21.73 24.93
C VAL A 207 3.30 -22.08 25.66
N ALA A 208 4.32 -21.23 25.59
CA ALA A 208 5.60 -21.45 26.23
C ALA A 208 5.50 -21.46 27.76
N CYS A 209 4.77 -20.52 28.35
CA CYS A 209 4.58 -20.47 29.79
C CYS A 209 3.77 -21.68 30.30
N SER A 210 2.75 -22.10 29.58
CA SER A 210 1.91 -23.25 29.94
C SER A 210 2.63 -24.59 29.81
N SER A 211 3.70 -24.66 29.03
CA SER A 211 4.53 -25.87 28.91
C SER A 211 5.47 -26.08 30.09
N GLU A 212 5.68 -25.08 30.94
CA GLU A 212 6.56 -25.14 32.14
C GLU A 212 8.00 -25.63 31.81
N GLY A 213 8.48 -25.37 30.60
CA GLY A 213 9.81 -25.79 30.13
C GLY A 213 9.89 -27.20 29.53
N ASP A 214 8.78 -27.92 29.52
CA ASP A 214 8.68 -29.24 28.84
C ASP A 214 8.39 -29.03 27.34
N MET A 215 9.33 -29.47 26.49
CA MET A 215 9.22 -29.32 25.03
C MET A 215 8.15 -30.21 24.41
N ASP A 216 7.93 -31.40 24.93
CA ASP A 216 6.88 -32.30 24.40
C ASP A 216 5.50 -31.70 24.71
N ARG A 217 5.33 -31.18 25.92
CA ARG A 217 4.12 -30.45 26.32
C ARG A 217 3.93 -29.17 25.52
N PHE A 218 5.02 -28.45 25.18
CA PHE A 218 4.95 -27.27 24.31
C PHE A 218 4.34 -27.58 22.95
N TRP A 219 4.85 -28.63 22.29
CA TRP A 219 4.33 -29.03 20.99
C TRP A 219 2.89 -29.52 21.06
N GLN A 220 2.52 -30.28 22.08
CA GLN A 220 1.14 -30.71 22.29
C GLN A 220 0.20 -29.51 22.43
N ILE A 221 0.51 -28.53 23.28
CA ILE A 221 -0.30 -27.33 23.49
C ILE A 221 -0.38 -26.51 22.19
N LEU A 222 0.72 -26.38 21.45
CA LEU A 222 0.74 -25.67 20.17
C LEU A 222 -0.19 -26.32 19.16
N ASP A 223 -0.16 -27.64 19.02
CA ASP A 223 -1.03 -28.36 18.09
C ASP A 223 -2.51 -28.20 18.47
N GLU A 224 -2.86 -28.30 19.75
CA GLU A 224 -4.22 -28.05 20.23
C GLU A 224 -4.69 -26.62 19.90
N ARG A 225 -3.83 -25.60 20.09
CA ARG A 225 -4.14 -24.19 19.76
C ARG A 225 -4.27 -23.98 18.26
N LEU A 226 -3.42 -24.63 17.44
CA LEU A 226 -3.51 -24.56 15.98
C LEU A 226 -4.84 -25.14 15.50
N GLU A 227 -5.28 -26.27 16.01
CA GLU A 227 -6.58 -26.85 15.69
C GLU A 227 -7.74 -25.91 16.05
N LEU A 228 -7.70 -25.29 17.23
CA LEU A 228 -8.70 -24.31 17.64
C LEU A 228 -8.72 -23.08 16.72
N CYS A 229 -7.55 -22.57 16.32
CA CYS A 229 -7.44 -21.45 15.38
C CYS A 229 -8.01 -21.81 14.01
N HIS A 230 -7.71 -23.02 13.52
CA HIS A 230 -8.25 -23.52 12.26
C HIS A 230 -9.79 -23.60 12.30
N ARG A 231 -10.35 -24.16 13.36
CA ARG A 231 -11.80 -24.21 13.57
C ARG A 231 -12.44 -22.83 13.63
N ALA A 232 -11.81 -21.88 14.33
CA ALA A 232 -12.29 -20.51 14.41
C ALA A 232 -12.28 -19.81 13.04
N LEU A 233 -11.22 -20.01 12.24
CA LEU A 233 -11.14 -19.48 10.88
C LEU A 233 -12.21 -20.12 9.96
N ARG A 234 -12.45 -21.41 10.10
CA ARG A 234 -13.51 -22.13 9.38
C ARG A 234 -14.90 -21.60 9.72
N CYS A 235 -15.20 -21.39 11.01
CA CYS A 235 -16.46 -20.76 11.43
C CYS A 235 -16.65 -19.37 10.84
N ARG A 236 -15.60 -18.57 10.73
CA ARG A 236 -15.66 -17.26 10.06
C ARG A 236 -15.97 -17.38 8.58
N HIS A 237 -15.30 -18.30 7.89
CA HIS A 237 -15.55 -18.59 6.48
C HIS A 237 -17.00 -19.01 6.24
N GLU A 238 -17.49 -20.00 7.01
CA GLU A 238 -18.86 -20.50 6.91
C GLU A 238 -19.90 -19.38 7.19
N ARG A 239 -19.59 -18.46 8.11
CA ARG A 239 -20.47 -17.33 8.41
C ARG A 239 -20.59 -16.32 7.27
N LEU A 240 -19.59 -16.24 6.40
CA LEU A 240 -19.61 -15.35 5.23
C LEU A 240 -20.38 -15.94 4.05
N LEU A 241 -20.55 -17.26 3.98
CA LEU A 241 -21.31 -17.91 2.92
C LEU A 241 -22.76 -17.43 2.92
N GLY A 242 -23.30 -17.23 1.72
CA GLY A 242 -24.64 -16.71 1.51
C GLY A 242 -24.78 -15.19 1.74
N THR A 243 -23.72 -14.48 2.13
CA THR A 243 -23.76 -13.03 2.27
C THR A 243 -24.00 -12.39 0.90
N ILE A 244 -25.00 -11.49 0.82
CA ILE A 244 -25.32 -10.78 -0.42
C ILE A 244 -24.48 -9.52 -0.56
N SER A 245 -24.20 -9.12 -1.79
CA SER A 245 -23.39 -7.93 -2.13
C SER A 245 -23.97 -6.62 -1.59
N ASP A 246 -25.27 -6.59 -1.27
CA ASP A 246 -25.97 -5.42 -0.72
C ASP A 246 -25.54 -5.08 0.72
N VAL A 247 -24.92 -6.01 1.44
CA VAL A 247 -24.42 -5.77 2.82
C VAL A 247 -23.33 -4.70 2.85
N ALA A 248 -22.47 -4.66 1.82
CA ALA A 248 -21.43 -3.65 1.67
C ALA A 248 -21.22 -3.29 0.19
N PRO A 249 -22.15 -2.52 -0.42
CA PRO A 249 -22.12 -2.23 -1.85
C PRO A 249 -20.83 -1.56 -2.33
N ILE A 250 -20.24 -0.72 -1.49
CA ILE A 250 -19.00 -0.01 -1.82
C ILE A 250 -17.81 -0.97 -1.99
N LEU A 251 -17.83 -2.12 -1.32
CA LEU A 251 -16.80 -3.16 -1.45
C LEU A 251 -17.12 -4.13 -2.60
N TRP A 252 -18.36 -4.63 -2.63
CA TRP A 252 -18.72 -5.77 -3.47
C TRP A 252 -19.28 -5.37 -4.83
N GLN A 253 -20.03 -4.29 -4.93
CA GLN A 253 -20.67 -3.87 -6.18
C GLN A 253 -19.87 -2.78 -6.91
N ASN A 254 -19.36 -1.77 -6.19
CA ASN A 254 -18.74 -0.59 -6.78
C ASN A 254 -17.23 -0.47 -6.52
N GLY A 255 -16.68 -1.33 -5.65
CA GLY A 255 -15.27 -1.30 -5.27
C GLY A 255 -14.35 -2.08 -6.21
N ALA A 256 -13.09 -2.16 -5.82
CA ALA A 256 -12.04 -2.83 -6.59
C ALA A 256 -12.07 -4.36 -6.46
N LEU A 257 -12.82 -4.93 -5.49
CA LEU A 257 -12.77 -6.35 -5.19
C LEU A 257 -13.42 -7.21 -6.28
N ALA A 258 -14.66 -6.93 -6.69
CA ALA A 258 -15.35 -7.85 -7.57
C ALA A 258 -16.35 -7.25 -8.56
N ARG A 259 -17.00 -6.14 -8.24
CA ARG A 259 -18.11 -5.56 -9.01
C ARG A 259 -19.24 -6.56 -9.24
N LEU A 260 -19.72 -7.15 -8.16
CA LEU A 260 -20.89 -8.02 -8.16
C LEU A 260 -22.15 -7.25 -8.50
N LYS A 261 -23.17 -7.95 -9.03
CA LYS A 261 -24.50 -7.39 -9.20
C LYS A 261 -25.23 -7.29 -7.85
N LYS A 262 -26.21 -6.39 -7.77
CA LYS A 262 -27.10 -6.30 -6.62
C LYS A 262 -27.78 -7.64 -6.34
N GLY A 263 -27.79 -8.08 -5.08
CA GLY A 263 -28.37 -9.35 -4.64
C GLY A 263 -27.53 -10.59 -4.96
N GLU A 264 -26.42 -10.47 -5.66
CA GLU A 264 -25.50 -11.59 -5.90
C GLU A 264 -24.71 -11.92 -4.62
N THR A 265 -24.52 -13.24 -4.34
CA THR A 265 -23.74 -13.67 -3.18
C THR A 265 -22.24 -13.49 -3.40
N ILE A 266 -21.49 -13.28 -2.30
CA ILE A 266 -20.03 -13.17 -2.35
C ILE A 266 -19.30 -14.50 -2.38
N ASP A 267 -20.00 -15.61 -2.38
CA ASP A 267 -19.46 -16.96 -2.18
C ASP A 267 -18.29 -17.28 -3.11
N LYS A 268 -18.40 -16.92 -4.39
CA LYS A 268 -17.31 -17.12 -5.37
C LYS A 268 -16.03 -16.37 -5.03
N LEU A 269 -16.11 -15.32 -4.20
CA LEU A 269 -14.96 -14.53 -3.78
C LEU A 269 -14.28 -15.09 -2.53
N LEU A 270 -14.90 -16.06 -1.86
CA LEU A 270 -14.35 -16.69 -0.67
C LEU A 270 -13.38 -17.83 -1.00
N TYR A 271 -13.22 -18.15 -2.30
CA TYR A 271 -12.40 -19.23 -2.82
C TYR A 271 -11.51 -18.76 -3.97
N ASN A 272 -10.70 -19.66 -4.50
CA ASN A 272 -9.99 -19.56 -5.78
C ASN A 272 -9.10 -18.30 -5.91
N GLY A 273 -8.30 -18.01 -4.89
CA GLY A 273 -7.34 -16.91 -4.92
C GLY A 273 -7.93 -15.51 -4.79
N TYR A 274 -9.25 -15.36 -4.65
CA TYR A 274 -9.86 -14.06 -4.34
C TYR A 274 -9.68 -13.66 -2.88
N SER A 275 -9.67 -14.64 -1.98
CA SER A 275 -9.51 -14.38 -0.56
C SER A 275 -8.64 -15.42 0.13
N THR A 276 -8.24 -15.12 1.34
CA THR A 276 -7.47 -16.01 2.20
C THR A 276 -7.93 -15.86 3.65
N ILE A 277 -7.55 -16.83 4.46
CA ILE A 277 -7.58 -16.75 5.92
C ILE A 277 -6.15 -16.71 6.43
N SER A 278 -5.91 -16.06 7.55
CA SER A 278 -4.56 -15.89 8.08
C SER A 278 -4.44 -16.34 9.52
N LEU A 279 -3.33 -16.98 9.83
CA LEU A 279 -2.89 -17.26 11.18
C LEU A 279 -1.83 -16.24 11.56
N GLY A 280 -2.03 -15.56 12.72
CA GLY A 280 -1.04 -14.70 13.34
C GLY A 280 -0.34 -15.41 14.50
N TYR A 281 0.85 -14.93 14.86
CA TYR A 281 1.61 -15.43 16.00
C TYR A 281 2.41 -14.31 16.66
#